data_3cc1aed00e3908f9fa1c3a7576957065
#
_entry.id   3cc1aed00e3908f9fa1c3a7576957065
#
_cell.length_a   1.000
_cell.length_b   1.000
_cell.length_c   1.000
_cell.angle_alpha   90.00
_cell.angle_beta   90.00
_cell.angle_gamma   90.00
#
_symmetry.space_group_name_H-M   'P 1'
#
loop_
_entity.id
_entity.type
_entity.pdbx_description
1 polymer ?
#
loop_
_entity_poly.entity_id
_entity_poly.type
_entity_poly.pdbx_seq_one_letter_code
_entity_poly.pdbx_strand_id
1 'polypeptide(L)'
;MLIRTLTLILVFLFSSSLYAQIPKAPEKKEGEGQFAQLIIRGVTLINGNGAPPIGPVDIVIEKNRIVQVASAGSPHMPPGKNRPKLKEGGKELNCEGMYALPGFVDMHGHIGGTGQGTPAEYVFKLWMAHGITTIRDPSAGNGLDWTLDEKKLSAENKITAPRILAYTAFGAGAKQPITTPELAIEWVRENAKKGADGIKFFGAAPDIMDAAIRENKKLGLRSCAHHA
;
A
#
# COMPACT_ATOMS: atom_id res chain seq x y z
N MET A 1 -27.63 66.92 28.01
CA MET A 1 -26.34 66.23 28.07
C MET A 1 -26.65 64.74 27.80
N LEU A 2 -26.53 64.27 26.56
CA LEU A 2 -26.89 62.92 26.13
C LEU A 2 -25.67 62.02 26.20
N ILE A 3 -25.68 61.04 27.07
CA ILE A 3 -24.64 60.03 27.15
C ILE A 3 -25.01 58.94 26.14
N ARG A 4 -24.24 58.84 25.05
CA ARG A 4 -24.36 57.75 24.07
C ARG A 4 -23.59 56.54 24.62
N THR A 5 -24.29 55.51 25.00
CA THR A 5 -23.71 54.22 25.36
C THR A 5 -23.33 53.49 24.07
N LEU A 6 -22.05 53.32 23.83
CA LEU A 6 -21.51 52.59 22.69
C LEU A 6 -21.48 51.09 23.12
N THR A 7 -22.40 50.30 22.61
CA THR A 7 -22.41 48.83 22.82
C THR A 7 -21.42 48.21 21.85
N LEU A 8 -20.28 47.76 22.35
CA LEU A 8 -19.27 47.02 21.58
C LEU A 8 -19.79 45.59 21.42
N ILE A 9 -20.26 45.23 20.22
CA ILE A 9 -20.57 43.84 19.87
C ILE A 9 -19.25 43.17 19.54
N LEU A 10 -18.76 42.35 20.48
CA LEU A 10 -17.60 41.50 20.26
C LEU A 10 -18.07 40.27 19.45
N VAL A 11 -17.87 40.33 18.15
CA VAL A 11 -18.10 39.17 17.27
C VAL A 11 -16.93 38.21 17.49
N PHE A 12 -17.14 37.16 18.29
CA PHE A 12 -16.25 36.01 18.35
C PHE A 12 -16.39 35.25 17.04
N LEU A 13 -15.51 35.53 16.09
CA LEU A 13 -15.28 34.65 14.96
C LEU A 13 -14.65 33.36 15.50
N PHE A 14 -15.47 32.36 15.74
CA PHE A 14 -15.00 30.98 15.84
C PHE A 14 -14.40 30.61 14.49
N SER A 15 -13.10 30.83 14.34
CA SER A 15 -12.33 30.17 13.28
C SER A 15 -12.28 28.69 13.64
N SER A 16 -13.32 27.95 13.26
CA SER A 16 -13.20 26.51 13.12
C SER A 16 -12.12 26.32 12.05
N SER A 17 -10.90 25.99 12.47
CA SER A 17 -9.89 25.45 11.60
C SER A 17 -10.48 24.20 11.00
N LEU A 18 -11.11 24.33 9.84
CA LEU A 18 -11.40 23.24 8.95
C LEU A 18 -10.01 22.64 8.60
N TYR A 19 -9.56 21.68 9.38
CA TYR A 19 -8.49 20.82 8.93
C TYR A 19 -8.99 20.21 7.63
N ALA A 20 -8.52 20.73 6.51
CA ALA A 20 -8.85 20.17 5.21
C ALA A 20 -8.47 18.70 5.25
N GLN A 21 -9.49 17.86 5.19
CA GLN A 21 -9.30 16.42 5.21
C GLN A 21 -8.45 16.07 3.99
N ILE A 22 -7.34 15.38 4.19
CA ILE A 22 -6.46 14.98 3.09
C ILE A 22 -7.28 14.12 2.13
N PRO A 23 -7.40 14.50 0.85
CA PRO A 23 -8.21 13.75 -0.11
C PRO A 23 -7.70 12.32 -0.24
N LYS A 24 -8.62 11.36 -0.20
CA LYS A 24 -8.35 9.97 -0.54
C LYS A 24 -8.29 9.79 -2.05
N ALA A 25 -7.68 8.69 -2.50
CA ALA A 25 -7.76 8.33 -3.91
C ALA A 25 -9.22 8.09 -4.30
N PRO A 26 -9.67 8.60 -5.47
CA PRO A 26 -11.03 8.41 -5.92
C PRO A 26 -11.31 6.95 -6.29
N GLU A 27 -12.58 6.61 -6.33
CA GLU A 27 -13.02 5.31 -6.83
C GLU A 27 -12.55 5.13 -8.28
N LYS A 28 -11.99 3.95 -8.58
CA LYS A 28 -11.43 3.67 -9.91
C LYS A 28 -12.52 3.66 -10.97
N LYS A 29 -12.22 4.23 -12.12
CA LYS A 29 -13.08 4.24 -13.32
C LYS A 29 -12.44 3.52 -14.49
N GLU A 30 -11.20 3.14 -14.36
CA GLU A 30 -10.38 2.49 -15.38
C GLU A 30 -10.15 1.01 -15.08
N GLY A 31 -9.73 0.29 -16.11
CA GLY A 31 -9.42 -1.14 -16.06
C GLY A 31 -10.68 -2.00 -16.26
N GLU A 32 -10.44 -3.24 -16.64
CA GLU A 32 -11.50 -4.24 -16.74
C GLU A 32 -11.67 -4.91 -15.38
N GLY A 33 -12.89 -5.31 -15.05
CA GLY A 33 -13.32 -5.79 -13.73
C GLY A 33 -12.45 -6.89 -13.10
N GLN A 34 -12.93 -7.47 -12.01
CA GLN A 34 -12.33 -8.70 -11.51
C GLN A 34 -12.91 -9.88 -12.29
N PHE A 35 -12.05 -10.70 -12.88
CA PHE A 35 -12.46 -11.89 -13.60
C PHE A 35 -12.48 -13.11 -12.65
N ALA A 36 -13.39 -14.05 -12.89
CA ALA A 36 -13.40 -15.34 -12.18
C ALA A 36 -12.07 -16.09 -12.37
N GLN A 37 -11.51 -15.97 -13.58
CA GLN A 37 -10.20 -16.49 -13.93
C GLN A 37 -9.54 -15.54 -14.96
N LEU A 38 -8.25 -15.33 -14.83
CA LEU A 38 -7.42 -14.66 -15.84
C LEU A 38 -6.35 -15.62 -16.31
N ILE A 39 -6.22 -15.78 -17.63
CA ILE A 39 -5.12 -16.56 -18.21
C ILE A 39 -4.23 -15.64 -19.04
N ILE A 40 -2.95 -15.58 -18.66
CA ILE A 40 -1.92 -14.89 -19.43
C ILE A 40 -1.27 -15.93 -20.34
N ARG A 41 -1.42 -15.79 -21.64
CA ARG A 41 -1.05 -16.77 -22.66
C ARG A 41 0.33 -16.53 -23.26
N GLY A 42 1.15 -17.57 -23.28
CA GLY A 42 2.34 -17.64 -24.15
C GLY A 42 3.53 -16.80 -23.70
N VAL A 43 3.60 -16.38 -22.45
CA VAL A 43 4.69 -15.52 -21.96
C VAL A 43 5.98 -16.28 -21.70
N THR A 44 7.10 -15.56 -21.75
CA THR A 44 8.34 -15.99 -21.11
C THR A 44 8.35 -15.55 -19.66
N LEU A 45 8.34 -16.49 -18.72
CA LEU A 45 8.29 -16.23 -17.28
C LEU A 45 9.70 -16.07 -16.70
N ILE A 46 9.93 -14.93 -16.03
CA ILE A 46 11.08 -14.67 -15.16
C ILE A 46 10.54 -14.62 -13.73
N ASN A 47 10.65 -15.73 -12.99
CA ASN A 47 9.92 -15.88 -11.69
C ASN A 47 10.63 -15.23 -10.49
N GLY A 48 11.80 -14.62 -10.67
CA GLY A 48 12.52 -13.90 -9.62
C GLY A 48 13.28 -14.79 -8.62
N ASN A 49 13.36 -16.09 -8.83
CA ASN A 49 14.08 -17.02 -7.94
C ASN A 49 15.55 -17.27 -8.34
N GLY A 50 16.05 -16.53 -9.35
CA GLY A 50 17.41 -16.70 -9.88
C GLY A 50 17.57 -17.80 -10.93
N ALA A 51 16.52 -18.58 -11.22
CA ALA A 51 16.55 -19.55 -12.33
C ALA A 51 16.46 -18.88 -13.69
N PRO A 52 16.94 -19.53 -14.77
CA PRO A 52 16.75 -19.05 -16.12
C PRO A 52 15.27 -18.80 -16.47
N PRO A 53 14.96 -17.87 -17.37
CA PRO A 53 13.59 -17.71 -17.89
C PRO A 53 13.05 -19.01 -18.48
N ILE A 54 11.76 -19.24 -18.30
CA ILE A 54 11.05 -20.40 -18.87
C ILE A 54 9.91 -19.93 -19.76
N GLY A 55 9.70 -20.58 -20.88
CA GLY A 55 8.60 -20.21 -21.79
C GLY A 55 8.64 -20.97 -23.12
N PRO A 56 7.57 -20.85 -23.93
CA PRO A 56 6.35 -20.13 -23.59
C PRO A 56 5.51 -20.88 -22.52
N VAL A 57 4.91 -20.13 -21.60
CA VAL A 57 4.01 -20.66 -20.55
C VAL A 57 2.69 -19.90 -20.51
N ASP A 58 1.65 -20.57 -20.00
CA ASP A 58 0.38 -19.95 -19.62
C ASP A 58 0.34 -19.82 -18.11
N ILE A 59 -0.02 -18.63 -17.62
CA ILE A 59 -0.19 -18.36 -16.20
C ILE A 59 -1.68 -18.22 -15.91
N VAL A 60 -2.21 -19.11 -15.05
CA VAL A 60 -3.62 -19.09 -14.64
C VAL A 60 -3.75 -18.44 -13.28
N ILE A 61 -4.59 -17.42 -13.22
CA ILE A 61 -4.87 -16.66 -12.00
C ILE A 61 -6.34 -16.81 -11.68
N GLU A 62 -6.66 -17.20 -10.43
CA GLU A 62 -8.01 -17.25 -9.91
C GLU A 62 -8.08 -16.38 -8.66
N LYS A 63 -9.06 -15.49 -8.61
CA LYS A 63 -9.13 -14.44 -7.59
C LYS A 63 -7.83 -13.61 -7.58
N ASN A 64 -7.02 -13.72 -6.50
CA ASN A 64 -5.74 -13.04 -6.34
C ASN A 64 -4.55 -14.01 -6.23
N ARG A 65 -4.68 -15.25 -6.80
CA ARG A 65 -3.66 -16.28 -6.70
C ARG A 65 -3.31 -16.84 -8.07
N ILE A 66 -2.01 -17.04 -8.31
CA ILE A 66 -1.53 -17.88 -9.40
C ILE A 66 -1.79 -19.32 -8.98
N VAL A 67 -2.68 -20.00 -9.70
CA VAL A 67 -3.08 -21.39 -9.40
C VAL A 67 -2.38 -22.40 -10.28
N GLN A 68 -1.87 -21.97 -11.45
CA GLN A 68 -1.16 -22.85 -12.36
C GLN A 68 -0.18 -22.04 -13.23
N VAL A 69 0.97 -22.62 -13.52
CA VAL A 69 1.87 -22.24 -14.61
C VAL A 69 2.05 -23.49 -15.47
N ALA A 70 1.60 -23.42 -16.71
CA ALA A 70 1.60 -24.57 -17.62
C ALA A 70 2.43 -24.27 -18.87
N SER A 71 3.13 -25.28 -19.40
CA SER A 71 3.80 -25.14 -20.69
C SER A 71 2.77 -24.86 -21.79
N ALA A 72 3.06 -23.86 -22.63
CA ALA A 72 2.25 -23.56 -23.81
C ALA A 72 2.77 -24.27 -25.06
N GLY A 73 3.86 -25.04 -24.96
CA GLY A 73 4.54 -25.71 -26.05
C GLY A 73 6.03 -25.36 -26.11
N SER A 74 6.59 -25.41 -27.31
CA SER A 74 7.97 -24.99 -27.56
C SER A 74 7.98 -23.68 -28.36
N PRO A 75 9.02 -22.84 -28.22
CA PRO A 75 9.19 -21.63 -29.04
C PRO A 75 9.09 -21.96 -30.55
N HIS A 76 8.39 -21.14 -31.30
CA HIS A 76 8.20 -21.27 -32.76
C HIS A 76 7.46 -22.54 -33.23
N MET A 77 6.84 -23.30 -32.31
CA MET A 77 6.00 -24.44 -32.61
C MET A 77 4.52 -24.11 -32.36
N PRO A 78 3.58 -24.80 -33.02
CA PRO A 78 2.17 -24.64 -32.73
C PRO A 78 1.88 -24.85 -31.24
N PRO A 79 0.92 -24.11 -30.66
CA PRO A 79 0.56 -24.25 -29.24
C PRO A 79 0.22 -25.70 -28.87
N GLY A 80 0.68 -26.12 -27.70
CA GLY A 80 0.41 -27.46 -27.17
C GLY A 80 -1.09 -27.74 -27.00
N LYS A 81 -1.52 -28.99 -27.20
CA LYS A 81 -2.94 -29.37 -27.12
C LYS A 81 -3.53 -29.33 -25.70
N ASN A 82 -2.70 -29.38 -24.65
CA ASN A 82 -3.12 -29.50 -23.26
C ASN A 82 -2.98 -28.17 -22.49
N ARG A 83 -3.29 -27.07 -23.14
CA ARG A 83 -3.29 -25.76 -22.46
C ARG A 83 -4.45 -25.61 -21.50
N PRO A 84 -4.32 -24.83 -20.39
CA PRO A 84 -5.41 -24.55 -19.50
C PRO A 84 -6.64 -24.01 -20.24
N LYS A 85 -7.83 -24.49 -19.87
CA LYS A 85 -9.09 -24.04 -20.47
C LYS A 85 -9.62 -22.83 -19.72
N LEU A 86 -10.15 -21.86 -20.44
CA LEU A 86 -10.81 -20.70 -19.87
C LEU A 86 -12.13 -21.15 -19.22
N LYS A 87 -12.37 -20.70 -18.00
CA LYS A 87 -13.65 -20.87 -17.30
C LYS A 87 -14.66 -19.81 -17.74
N GLU A 88 -15.94 -20.10 -17.53
CA GLU A 88 -17.00 -19.11 -17.71
C GLU A 88 -16.73 -17.85 -16.85
N GLY A 89 -16.94 -16.68 -17.41
CA GLY A 89 -16.62 -15.40 -16.77
C GLY A 89 -15.13 -15.08 -16.64
N GLY A 90 -14.28 -15.89 -17.29
CA GLY A 90 -12.85 -15.64 -17.35
C GLY A 90 -12.43 -14.74 -18.50
N LYS A 91 -11.18 -14.30 -18.47
CA LYS A 91 -10.52 -13.48 -19.51
C LYS A 91 -9.19 -14.11 -19.91
N GLU A 92 -8.86 -14.07 -21.18
CA GLU A 92 -7.54 -14.42 -21.69
C GLU A 92 -6.84 -13.16 -22.21
N LEU A 93 -5.55 -13.09 -21.95
CA LEU A 93 -4.65 -12.09 -22.54
C LEU A 93 -3.63 -12.82 -23.39
N ASN A 94 -3.60 -12.54 -24.69
CA ASN A 94 -2.51 -13.02 -25.54
C ASN A 94 -1.27 -12.16 -25.27
N CYS A 95 -0.23 -12.79 -24.73
CA CYS A 95 1.03 -12.16 -24.37
C CYS A 95 2.23 -12.89 -25.00
N GLU A 96 2.03 -13.52 -26.17
CA GLU A 96 3.12 -14.15 -26.93
C GLU A 96 4.23 -13.13 -27.24
N GLY A 97 5.48 -13.54 -27.01
CA GLY A 97 6.64 -12.66 -27.17
C GLY A 97 6.88 -11.68 -26.03
N MET A 98 6.01 -11.64 -25.04
CA MET A 98 6.17 -10.79 -23.84
C MET A 98 6.82 -11.57 -22.69
N TYR A 99 7.31 -10.81 -21.72
CA TYR A 99 7.88 -11.34 -20.49
C TYR A 99 6.91 -11.09 -19.32
N ALA A 100 6.74 -12.08 -18.45
CA ALA A 100 6.03 -11.93 -17.18
C ALA A 100 7.04 -11.97 -16.04
N LEU A 101 6.97 -10.97 -15.16
CA LEU A 101 7.78 -10.86 -13.96
C LEU A 101 6.86 -10.68 -12.75
N PRO A 102 7.31 -11.07 -11.53
CA PRO A 102 6.66 -10.61 -10.31
C PRO A 102 6.60 -9.08 -10.29
N GLY A 103 5.49 -8.51 -9.82
CA GLY A 103 5.40 -7.07 -9.62
C GLY A 103 6.47 -6.58 -8.65
N PHE A 104 7.04 -5.42 -8.93
CA PHE A 104 8.08 -4.83 -8.08
C PHE A 104 7.52 -4.34 -6.75
N VAL A 105 8.38 -4.32 -5.74
CA VAL A 105 8.07 -3.85 -4.39
C VAL A 105 8.92 -2.61 -4.10
N ASP A 106 8.26 -1.46 -3.88
CA ASP A 106 8.96 -0.29 -3.36
C ASP A 106 8.94 -0.34 -1.81
N MET A 107 10.12 -0.47 -1.23
CA MET A 107 10.29 -0.59 0.22
C MET A 107 10.34 0.76 0.94
N HIS A 108 10.23 1.88 0.22
CA HIS A 108 10.28 3.23 0.78
C HIS A 108 9.45 4.21 -0.07
N GLY A 109 8.19 3.88 -0.31
CA GLY A 109 7.28 4.68 -1.12
C GLY A 109 6.33 5.51 -0.24
N HIS A 110 6.44 6.84 -0.29
CA HIS A 110 5.50 7.73 0.40
C HIS A 110 4.26 7.97 -0.45
N ILE A 111 3.11 7.74 0.14
CA ILE A 111 1.82 8.04 -0.48
C ILE A 111 1.61 9.56 -0.46
N GLY A 112 1.49 10.20 -1.59
CA GLY A 112 1.27 11.64 -1.75
C GLY A 112 0.48 12.33 -0.62
N GLY A 113 -0.21 13.37 -0.90
CA GLY A 113 -0.99 14.13 0.07
C GLY A 113 -0.42 15.53 0.31
N THR A 114 -0.96 16.23 1.28
CA THR A 114 -0.67 17.66 1.52
C THR A 114 0.82 17.93 1.74
N GLY A 115 1.49 17.09 2.53
CA GLY A 115 2.92 17.26 2.84
C GLY A 115 3.85 17.08 1.63
N GLN A 116 3.39 16.40 0.58
CA GLN A 116 4.15 16.17 -0.65
C GLN A 116 3.61 16.96 -1.84
N GLY A 117 2.53 17.72 -1.66
CA GLY A 117 1.90 18.53 -2.72
C GLY A 117 1.37 17.73 -3.90
N THR A 118 1.14 16.43 -3.72
CA THR A 118 0.79 15.50 -4.80
C THR A 118 -0.40 14.62 -4.39
N PRO A 119 -1.46 14.53 -5.22
CA PRO A 119 -2.58 13.64 -4.92
C PRO A 119 -2.16 12.17 -4.82
N ALA A 120 -2.72 11.43 -3.87
CA ALA A 120 -2.44 10.00 -3.70
C ALA A 120 -2.74 9.17 -4.97
N GLU A 121 -3.85 9.47 -5.65
CA GLU A 121 -4.22 8.85 -6.92
C GLU A 121 -3.10 8.93 -7.97
N TYR A 122 -2.49 10.11 -8.13
CA TYR A 122 -1.42 10.30 -9.09
C TYR A 122 -0.21 9.41 -8.75
N VAL A 123 0.19 9.39 -7.48
CA VAL A 123 1.32 8.59 -7.00
C VAL A 123 1.05 7.10 -7.18
N PHE A 124 -0.13 6.63 -6.84
CA PHE A 124 -0.53 5.23 -7.01
C PHE A 124 -0.50 4.79 -8.47
N LYS A 125 -1.10 5.58 -9.36
CA LYS A 125 -1.13 5.28 -10.79
C LYS A 125 0.28 5.30 -11.40
N LEU A 126 1.13 6.22 -10.96
CA LEU A 126 2.51 6.30 -11.41
C LEU A 126 3.30 5.04 -11.00
N TRP A 127 3.19 4.58 -9.76
CA TRP A 127 3.81 3.33 -9.34
C TRP A 127 3.32 2.13 -10.15
N MET A 128 2.00 2.00 -10.30
CA MET A 128 1.40 0.90 -11.07
C MET A 128 1.88 0.91 -12.52
N ALA A 129 1.98 2.08 -13.16
CA ALA A 129 2.49 2.24 -14.53
C ALA A 129 3.97 1.84 -14.68
N HIS A 130 4.75 1.87 -13.58
CA HIS A 130 6.14 1.42 -13.55
C HIS A 130 6.31 -0.03 -13.05
N GLY A 131 5.20 -0.79 -12.92
CA GLY A 131 5.24 -2.19 -12.48
C GLY A 131 5.45 -2.37 -10.97
N ILE A 132 5.36 -1.31 -10.17
CA ILE A 132 5.40 -1.39 -8.71
C ILE A 132 4.00 -1.73 -8.21
N THR A 133 3.81 -2.97 -7.78
CA THR A 133 2.50 -3.52 -7.37
C THR A 133 2.36 -3.65 -5.86
N THR A 134 3.41 -3.37 -5.11
CA THR A 134 3.42 -3.33 -3.65
C THR A 134 4.32 -2.19 -3.19
N ILE A 135 3.84 -1.41 -2.23
CA ILE A 135 4.63 -0.35 -1.57
C ILE A 135 4.64 -0.55 -0.07
N ARG A 136 5.73 -0.16 0.55
CA ARG A 136 5.79 0.09 1.98
C ARG A 136 5.83 1.59 2.20
N ASP A 137 4.75 2.16 2.75
CA ASP A 137 4.78 3.52 3.25
C ASP A 137 5.48 3.52 4.62
N PRO A 138 6.70 4.08 4.72
CA PRO A 138 7.52 3.89 5.91
C PRO A 138 7.07 4.72 7.11
N SER A 139 6.17 5.67 6.97
CA SER A 139 5.84 6.60 8.06
C SER A 139 4.38 6.99 8.16
N ALA A 140 3.53 6.52 7.25
CA ALA A 140 2.13 6.95 7.16
C ALA A 140 2.00 8.49 7.27
N GLY A 141 2.68 9.20 6.35
CA GLY A 141 2.82 10.67 6.43
C GLY A 141 1.49 11.44 6.44
N ASN A 142 0.42 10.84 5.92
CA ASN A 142 -0.95 11.38 5.97
C ASN A 142 -1.72 10.92 7.23
N GLY A 143 -1.07 10.25 8.16
CA GLY A 143 -1.67 9.61 9.33
C GLY A 143 -1.98 8.13 9.10
N LEU A 144 -1.82 7.33 10.18
CA LEU A 144 -2.01 5.88 10.08
C LEU A 144 -3.43 5.51 9.66
N ASP A 145 -4.44 6.13 10.24
CA ASP A 145 -5.84 5.80 9.96
C ASP A 145 -6.18 6.08 8.48
N TRP A 146 -5.69 7.20 7.93
CA TRP A 146 -5.83 7.53 6.51
C TRP A 146 -5.14 6.48 5.62
N THR A 147 -3.91 6.09 5.96
CA THR A 147 -3.14 5.09 5.19
C THR A 147 -3.79 3.71 5.25
N LEU A 148 -4.38 3.34 6.39
CA LEU A 148 -5.13 2.09 6.53
C LEU A 148 -6.42 2.07 5.72
N ASP A 149 -7.09 3.20 5.59
CA ASP A 149 -8.25 3.33 4.70
C ASP A 149 -7.85 3.13 3.23
N GLU A 150 -6.77 3.78 2.76
CA GLU A 150 -6.26 3.58 1.41
C GLU A 150 -5.82 2.12 1.17
N LYS A 151 -5.15 1.50 2.15
CA LYS A 151 -4.80 0.07 2.13
C LYS A 151 -6.03 -0.81 1.94
N LYS A 152 -7.11 -0.52 2.68
CA LYS A 152 -8.38 -1.25 2.57
C LYS A 152 -9.01 -1.05 1.20
N LEU A 153 -9.11 0.18 0.70
CA LEU A 153 -9.67 0.48 -0.62
C LEU A 153 -8.89 -0.20 -1.74
N SER A 154 -7.55 -0.23 -1.64
CA SER A 154 -6.69 -0.98 -2.57
C SER A 154 -6.96 -2.49 -2.50
N ALA A 155 -7.03 -3.07 -1.30
CA ALA A 155 -7.29 -4.50 -1.12
C ALA A 155 -8.68 -4.93 -1.63
N GLU A 156 -9.67 -4.05 -1.53
CA GLU A 156 -11.02 -4.23 -2.05
C GLU A 156 -11.13 -3.91 -3.56
N ASN A 157 -10.03 -3.54 -4.20
CA ASN A 157 -9.97 -3.14 -5.61
C ASN A 157 -10.91 -1.96 -5.96
N LYS A 158 -11.14 -1.07 -5.00
CA LYS A 158 -11.99 0.12 -5.19
C LYS A 158 -11.23 1.31 -5.78
N ILE A 159 -9.91 1.34 -5.61
CA ILE A 159 -9.02 2.36 -6.16
C ILE A 159 -7.92 1.72 -7.01
N THR A 160 -7.34 2.49 -7.92
CA THR A 160 -6.15 2.06 -8.67
C THR A 160 -4.91 2.35 -7.85
N ALA A 161 -4.46 1.36 -7.10
CA ALA A 161 -3.31 1.49 -6.21
C ALA A 161 -2.55 0.16 -6.06
N PRO A 162 -1.24 0.20 -5.77
CA PRO A 162 -0.49 -0.99 -5.36
C PRO A 162 -0.99 -1.49 -4.01
N ARG A 163 -0.62 -2.71 -3.63
CA ARG A 163 -0.78 -3.18 -2.24
C ARG A 163 0.01 -2.28 -1.31
N ILE A 164 -0.59 -1.86 -0.20
CA ILE A 164 0.02 -0.93 0.75
C ILE A 164 0.38 -1.67 2.03
N LEU A 165 1.65 -1.53 2.47
CA LEU A 165 2.11 -1.89 3.80
C LEU A 165 2.25 -0.59 4.60
N ALA A 166 1.37 -0.39 5.58
CA ALA A 166 1.26 0.84 6.36
C ALA A 166 2.17 0.78 7.59
N TYR A 167 3.29 1.50 7.56
CA TYR A 167 4.15 1.68 8.72
C TYR A 167 3.90 3.06 9.31
N THR A 168 3.78 3.14 10.64
CA THR A 168 3.64 4.42 11.34
C THR A 168 4.97 4.92 11.87
N ALA A 169 5.17 6.23 11.89
CA ALA A 169 6.35 6.83 12.53
C ALA A 169 6.26 6.64 14.05
N PHE A 170 7.36 6.23 14.69
CA PHE A 170 7.41 6.05 16.14
C PHE A 170 7.05 7.34 16.86
N GLY A 171 6.08 7.26 17.76
CA GLY A 171 5.53 8.39 18.50
C GLY A 171 4.40 9.16 17.78
N ALA A 172 4.15 8.89 16.50
CA ALA A 172 3.05 9.56 15.79
C ALA A 172 1.71 9.24 16.43
N GLY A 173 0.90 10.27 16.67
CA GLY A 173 -0.42 10.14 17.31
C GLY A 173 -0.38 9.71 18.79
N ALA A 174 0.78 9.73 19.43
CA ALA A 174 0.88 9.48 20.87
C ALA A 174 0.18 10.57 21.66
N LYS A 175 -0.55 10.19 22.72
CA LYS A 175 -1.26 11.13 23.62
C LYS A 175 -0.31 11.96 24.47
N GLN A 176 0.90 11.46 24.69
CA GLN A 176 1.96 12.10 25.45
C GLN A 176 3.33 11.67 24.88
N PRO A 177 4.42 12.40 25.16
CA PRO A 177 5.77 12.00 24.77
C PRO A 177 6.11 10.60 25.28
N ILE A 178 6.70 9.77 24.43
CA ILE A 178 7.13 8.40 24.80
C ILE A 178 8.53 8.50 25.43
N THR A 179 8.57 8.56 26.75
CA THR A 179 9.78 8.78 27.54
C THR A 179 10.22 7.57 28.34
N THR A 180 9.46 6.46 28.29
CA THR A 180 9.82 5.21 28.96
C THR A 180 9.57 3.99 28.08
N PRO A 181 10.24 2.86 28.36
CA PRO A 181 9.99 1.58 27.68
C PRO A 181 8.53 1.13 27.74
N GLU A 182 7.84 1.34 28.86
CA GLU A 182 6.45 0.93 29.07
C GLU A 182 5.51 1.71 28.15
N LEU A 183 5.69 3.02 28.03
CA LEU A 183 4.94 3.87 27.09
C LEU A 183 5.17 3.47 25.64
N ALA A 184 6.41 3.07 25.32
CA ALA A 184 6.73 2.57 23.98
C ALA A 184 5.99 1.27 23.68
N ILE A 185 5.97 0.32 24.62
CA ILE A 185 5.24 -0.94 24.49
C ILE A 185 3.72 -0.69 24.31
N GLU A 186 3.15 0.20 25.12
CA GLU A 186 1.73 0.55 25.03
C GLU A 186 1.41 1.15 23.64
N TRP A 187 2.19 2.12 23.23
CA TRP A 187 2.02 2.76 21.91
C TRP A 187 2.13 1.75 20.75
N VAL A 188 3.08 0.82 20.81
CA VAL A 188 3.22 -0.25 19.80
C VAL A 188 1.96 -1.11 19.74
N ARG A 189 1.43 -1.53 20.90
CA ARG A 189 0.20 -2.33 20.99
C ARG A 189 -1.01 -1.62 20.42
N GLU A 190 -1.17 -0.32 20.72
CA GLU A 190 -2.26 0.50 20.18
C GLU A 190 -2.21 0.54 18.64
N ASN A 191 -1.03 0.79 18.05
CA ASN A 191 -0.88 0.86 16.59
C ASN A 191 -1.00 -0.53 15.93
N ALA A 192 -0.54 -1.58 16.56
CA ALA A 192 -0.76 -2.95 16.11
C ALA A 192 -2.26 -3.29 16.07
N LYS A 193 -3.00 -2.92 17.12
CA LYS A 193 -4.46 -3.12 17.19
C LYS A 193 -5.21 -2.35 16.10
N LYS A 194 -4.73 -1.18 15.70
CA LYS A 194 -5.29 -0.43 14.57
C LYS A 194 -5.05 -1.13 13.22
N GLY A 195 -4.02 -1.95 13.09
CA GLY A 195 -3.69 -2.69 11.87
C GLY A 195 -2.44 -2.19 11.14
N ALA A 196 -1.54 -1.48 11.83
CA ALA A 196 -0.24 -1.14 11.28
C ALA A 196 0.53 -2.42 10.91
N ASP A 197 1.28 -2.39 9.80
CA ASP A 197 2.15 -3.49 9.37
C ASP A 197 3.55 -3.39 9.97
N GLY A 198 3.90 -2.22 10.50
CA GLY A 198 5.20 -1.98 11.12
C GLY A 198 5.38 -0.56 11.65
N ILE A 199 6.58 -0.32 12.14
CA ILE A 199 6.98 0.95 12.75
C ILE A 199 8.25 1.47 12.08
N LYS A 200 8.27 2.77 11.80
CA LYS A 200 9.43 3.53 11.34
C LYS A 200 10.03 4.33 12.49
N PHE A 201 11.31 4.10 12.77
CA PHE A 201 12.06 4.91 13.71
C PHE A 201 12.86 6.00 12.98
N PHE A 202 12.78 7.23 13.49
CA PHE A 202 13.64 8.35 13.12
C PHE A 202 14.72 8.59 14.18
N GLY A 203 14.57 7.96 15.34
CA GLY A 203 15.42 8.00 16.50
C GLY A 203 14.58 7.83 17.77
N ALA A 204 15.18 7.23 18.80
CA ALA A 204 14.65 7.15 20.16
C ALA A 204 15.80 6.80 21.10
N ALA A 205 15.63 7.01 22.42
CA ALA A 205 16.58 6.50 23.40
C ALA A 205 16.74 4.98 23.26
N PRO A 206 17.94 4.42 23.40
CA PRO A 206 18.22 3.01 23.09
C PRO A 206 17.31 2.01 23.80
N ASP A 207 17.02 2.23 25.07
CA ASP A 207 16.14 1.40 25.89
C ASP A 207 14.67 1.44 25.44
N ILE A 208 14.19 2.63 25.08
CA ILE A 208 12.84 2.86 24.52
C ILE A 208 12.72 2.17 23.16
N MET A 209 13.72 2.34 22.31
CA MET A 209 13.75 1.74 20.98
C MET A 209 13.82 0.21 21.04
N ASP A 210 14.65 -0.35 21.93
CA ASP A 210 14.76 -1.79 22.15
C ASP A 210 13.41 -2.38 22.62
N ALA A 211 12.77 -1.73 23.59
CA ALA A 211 11.45 -2.16 24.08
C ALA A 211 10.40 -2.15 22.96
N ALA A 212 10.35 -1.09 22.17
CA ALA A 212 9.43 -0.98 21.04
C ALA A 212 9.69 -2.06 19.97
N ILE A 213 10.95 -2.29 19.59
CA ILE A 213 11.32 -3.29 18.58
C ILE A 213 11.00 -4.71 19.07
N ARG A 214 11.28 -5.03 20.34
CA ARG A 214 10.95 -6.33 20.91
C ARG A 214 9.45 -6.59 20.93
N GLU A 215 8.65 -5.60 21.34
CA GLU A 215 7.20 -5.73 21.33
C GLU A 215 6.63 -5.84 19.91
N ASN A 216 7.16 -5.03 18.99
CA ASN A 216 6.82 -5.10 17.56
C ASN A 216 7.03 -6.52 17.00
N LYS A 217 8.19 -7.12 17.31
CA LYS A 217 8.51 -8.50 16.91
C LYS A 217 7.56 -9.53 17.52
N LYS A 218 7.19 -9.41 18.80
CA LYS A 218 6.23 -10.31 19.46
C LYS A 218 4.86 -10.27 18.77
N LEU A 219 4.45 -9.10 18.29
CA LEU A 219 3.19 -8.89 17.60
C LEU A 219 3.26 -9.23 16.10
N GLY A 220 4.39 -9.72 15.60
CA GLY A 220 4.58 -10.07 14.19
C GLY A 220 4.76 -8.86 13.26
N LEU A 221 4.90 -7.67 13.80
CA LEU A 221 5.13 -6.45 13.06
C LEU A 221 6.61 -6.31 12.65
N ARG A 222 6.87 -5.46 11.67
CA ARG A 222 8.22 -5.16 11.17
C ARG A 222 8.68 -3.78 11.61
N SER A 223 9.99 -3.58 11.65
CA SER A 223 10.60 -2.29 11.95
C SER A 223 11.48 -1.83 10.80
N CYS A 224 11.55 -0.54 10.57
CA CYS A 224 12.56 0.11 9.75
C CYS A 224 13.05 1.38 10.45
N ALA A 225 14.26 1.84 10.13
CA ALA A 225 14.85 3.00 10.75
C ALA A 225 15.59 3.85 9.71
N HIS A 226 15.77 5.14 10.01
CA HIS A 226 16.88 5.89 9.46
C HIS A 226 18.16 5.42 10.14
N HIS A 227 19.20 5.23 9.33
CA HIS A 227 20.55 5.05 9.84
C HIS A 227 21.15 6.45 9.92
N ALA A 228 21.39 6.94 11.12
CA ALA A 228 22.14 8.15 11.34
C ALA A 228 23.62 7.80 11.54
#